data_9e1191b9f98ec786734a6728c8034f94
#
_entry.id   9e1191b9f98ec786734a6728c8034f94
#
_cell.length_a   1.000
_cell.length_b   1.000
_cell.length_c   1.000
_cell.angle_alpha   90.00
_cell.angle_beta   90.00
_cell.angle_gamma   90.00
#
_symmetry.space_group_name_H-M   'P 1'
#
loop_
_entity.id
_entity.type
_entity.pdbx_description
1 polymer ?
#
loop_
_entity_poly.entity_id
_entity_poly.type
_entity_poly.pdbx_seq_one_letter_code
_entity_poly.pdbx_strand_id
1 'polypeptide(L)'
;MSNNHPAKYTDVIVPVLAEYAQGATSILDPFAGTGRIFWLHEYLPGVRIEGLEIEPDWETDPRTTIGDALNPPWGPNTFDAIVTSPTYGNRLADHYKAKDGSRRRSYRHSLGRDLHPNNSGRLQWGKKYRVFHVEAWGAILPLLTPGGVFVLNIADHIRNWKRQFVSRWHFETLCAMGLTPERGRKVVTPGLRDGENRELRIGYEYVMKFRKN
;
A
#
# COMPACT_ATOMS: atom_id res chain seq x y z
N MET A 1 7.28 8.42 21.04
CA MET A 1 5.84 8.45 20.74
C MET A 1 5.45 7.12 20.15
N SER A 2 4.36 6.49 20.57
CA SER A 2 4.01 5.15 20.10
C SER A 2 3.55 5.24 18.65
N ASN A 3 4.27 4.60 17.78
CA ASN A 3 4.06 4.56 16.34
C ASN A 3 2.83 3.71 16.00
N ASN A 4 1.67 4.31 16.04
CA ASN A 4 0.37 3.63 16.07
C ASN A 4 -0.31 3.56 14.68
N HIS A 5 0.47 3.41 13.60
CA HIS A 5 -0.10 3.21 12.27
C HIS A 5 -0.90 1.89 12.23
N PRO A 6 -2.17 1.89 11.79
CA PRO A 6 -3.05 0.73 11.91
C PRO A 6 -2.82 -0.35 10.85
N ALA A 7 -2.13 -0.02 9.76
CA ALA A 7 -1.81 -0.94 8.68
C ALA A 7 -0.29 -1.04 8.52
N LYS A 8 0.23 -2.27 8.41
CA LYS A 8 1.66 -2.55 8.28
C LYS A 8 1.83 -3.79 7.42
N TYR A 9 2.93 -3.91 6.69
CA TYR A 9 3.34 -5.21 6.15
C TYR A 9 3.45 -6.21 7.31
N THR A 10 2.92 -7.39 7.10
CA THR A 10 3.12 -8.51 8.03
C THR A 10 4.48 -9.16 7.75
N ASP A 11 5.05 -9.82 8.76
CA ASP A 11 6.37 -10.44 8.64
C ASP A 11 6.41 -11.50 7.52
N VAL A 12 5.27 -12.14 7.23
CA VAL A 12 5.15 -13.14 6.16
C VAL A 12 5.09 -12.55 4.75
N ILE A 13 4.82 -11.26 4.61
CA ILE A 13 4.76 -10.56 3.33
C ILE A 13 6.15 -10.09 2.89
N VAL A 14 6.97 -9.60 3.80
CA VAL A 14 8.28 -9.00 3.51
C VAL A 14 9.19 -9.92 2.68
N PRO A 15 9.34 -11.22 2.98
CA PRO A 15 10.16 -12.12 2.16
C PRO A 15 9.65 -12.26 0.72
N VAL A 16 8.32 -12.23 0.52
CA VAL A 16 7.74 -12.33 -0.82
C VAL A 16 7.93 -11.05 -1.62
N LEU A 17 7.85 -9.88 -0.96
CA LEU A 17 8.20 -8.60 -1.59
C LEU A 17 9.66 -8.59 -2.03
N ALA A 18 10.57 -9.06 -1.17
CA ALA A 18 12.00 -9.17 -1.47
C ALA A 18 12.27 -10.11 -2.65
N GLU A 19 11.65 -11.30 -2.67
CA GLU A 19 11.74 -12.25 -3.81
C GLU A 19 11.33 -11.58 -5.13
N TYR A 20 10.26 -10.79 -5.11
CA TYR A 20 9.72 -10.16 -6.32
C TYR A 20 10.52 -8.92 -6.76
N ALA A 21 11.18 -8.24 -5.83
CA ALA A 21 12.06 -7.10 -6.09
C ALA A 21 13.53 -7.50 -6.31
N GLN A 22 13.85 -8.80 -6.31
CA GLN A 22 15.23 -9.26 -6.47
C GLN A 22 15.83 -8.76 -7.78
N GLY A 23 17.08 -8.28 -7.70
CA GLY A 23 17.81 -7.69 -8.81
C GLY A 23 17.64 -6.17 -8.95
N ALA A 24 16.73 -5.55 -8.20
CA ALA A 24 16.65 -4.10 -8.13
C ALA A 24 17.82 -3.54 -7.32
N THR A 25 18.32 -2.38 -7.71
CA THR A 25 19.35 -1.61 -6.99
C THR A 25 18.73 -0.40 -6.26
N SER A 26 17.53 -0.01 -6.66
CA SER A 26 16.77 1.11 -6.09
C SER A 26 15.28 0.78 -6.01
N ILE A 27 14.70 0.99 -4.83
CA ILE A 27 13.29 0.67 -4.52
C ILE A 27 12.61 1.91 -3.94
N LEU A 28 11.38 2.18 -4.37
CA LEU A 28 10.49 3.17 -3.79
C LEU A 28 9.22 2.50 -3.24
N ASP A 29 8.82 2.87 -2.00
CA ASP A 29 7.45 2.68 -1.53
C ASP A 29 6.73 4.04 -1.47
N PRO A 30 5.83 4.36 -2.42
CA PRO A 30 5.13 5.64 -2.46
C PRO A 30 4.00 5.78 -1.42
N PHE A 31 3.76 4.76 -0.59
CA PHE A 31 2.80 4.74 0.51
C PHE A 31 3.44 4.10 1.75
N ALA A 32 4.62 4.61 2.14
CA ALA A 32 5.53 3.96 3.07
C ALA A 32 4.98 3.81 4.50
N GLY A 33 4.03 4.66 4.90
CA GLY A 33 3.52 4.65 6.27
C GLY A 33 4.68 4.81 7.26
N THR A 34 4.75 3.89 8.21
CA THR A 34 5.83 3.86 9.21
C THR A 34 7.08 3.13 8.75
N GLY A 35 7.32 3.03 7.44
CA GLY A 35 8.60 2.56 6.90
C GLY A 35 8.87 1.05 7.01
N ARG A 36 7.82 0.22 7.09
CA ARG A 36 8.02 -1.24 7.08
C ARG A 36 8.70 -1.77 5.81
N ILE A 37 8.69 -1.01 4.74
CA ILE A 37 9.42 -1.31 3.50
C ILE A 37 10.93 -1.47 3.75
N PHE A 38 11.49 -0.76 4.73
CA PHE A 38 12.92 -0.81 5.05
C PHE A 38 13.39 -2.16 5.61
N TRP A 39 12.48 -3.03 6.04
CA TRP A 39 12.82 -4.41 6.42
C TRP A 39 13.30 -5.26 5.24
N LEU A 40 13.09 -4.80 4.00
CA LEU A 40 13.68 -5.44 2.82
C LEU A 40 15.21 -5.47 2.86
N HIS A 41 15.87 -4.59 3.62
CA HIS A 41 17.34 -4.63 3.80
C HIS A 41 17.85 -5.95 4.35
N GLU A 42 17.05 -6.66 5.14
CA GLU A 42 17.41 -7.98 5.66
C GLU A 42 17.55 -9.04 4.55
N TYR A 43 16.84 -8.84 3.44
CA TYR A 43 16.79 -9.76 2.30
C TYR A 43 17.53 -9.24 1.07
N LEU A 44 17.68 -7.92 0.96
CA LEU A 44 18.27 -7.23 -0.19
C LEU A 44 19.35 -6.26 0.30
N PRO A 45 20.48 -6.78 0.81
CA PRO A 45 21.56 -5.93 1.32
C PRO A 45 22.14 -5.06 0.20
N GLY A 46 22.45 -3.80 0.52
CA GLY A 46 23.03 -2.83 -0.42
C GLY A 46 22.05 -2.17 -1.39
N VAL A 47 20.77 -2.53 -1.38
CA VAL A 47 19.75 -1.89 -2.20
C VAL A 47 19.38 -0.54 -1.58
N ARG A 48 19.30 0.52 -2.40
CA ARG A 48 18.76 1.82 -1.98
C ARG A 48 17.25 1.71 -1.86
N ILE A 49 16.71 1.92 -0.67
CA ILE A 49 15.27 1.89 -0.42
C ILE A 49 14.83 3.26 0.09
N GLU A 50 13.83 3.84 -0.55
CA GLU A 50 13.21 5.11 -0.19
C GLU A 50 11.71 4.94 0.04
N GLY A 51 11.18 5.74 0.97
CA GLY A 51 9.76 5.82 1.26
C GLY A 51 9.20 7.21 0.93
N LEU A 52 7.92 7.29 0.59
CA LEU A 52 7.15 8.54 0.53
C LEU A 52 5.95 8.41 1.46
N GLU A 53 5.76 9.38 2.35
CA GLU A 53 4.64 9.42 3.29
C GLU A 53 4.05 10.82 3.36
N ILE A 54 2.72 10.92 3.35
CA ILE A 54 2.03 12.22 3.36
C ILE A 54 1.78 12.75 4.77
N GLU A 55 1.75 11.88 5.78
CA GLU A 55 1.54 12.27 7.18
C GLU A 55 2.89 12.33 7.92
N PRO A 56 3.39 13.52 8.28
CA PRO A 56 4.66 13.62 8.99
C PRO A 56 4.72 12.85 10.31
N ASP A 57 3.58 12.65 10.97
CA ASP A 57 3.50 11.87 12.21
C ASP A 57 3.83 10.39 12.04
N TRP A 58 3.83 9.87 10.82
CA TRP A 58 4.16 8.48 10.49
C TRP A 58 5.57 8.31 9.95
N GLU A 59 6.27 9.38 9.65
CA GLU A 59 7.69 9.33 9.33
C GLU A 59 8.47 8.88 10.57
N THR A 60 9.18 7.76 10.48
CA THR A 60 9.94 7.16 11.56
C THR A 60 11.33 6.73 11.15
N ASP A 61 11.66 6.93 9.89
CA ASP A 61 12.94 6.56 9.30
C ASP A 61 13.38 7.69 8.35
N PRO A 62 14.61 8.20 8.47
CA PRO A 62 15.10 9.33 7.67
C PRO A 62 15.16 9.05 6.15
N ARG A 63 14.99 7.80 5.73
CA ARG A 63 14.84 7.43 4.31
C ARG A 63 13.44 7.67 3.77
N THR A 64 12.52 8.13 4.62
CA THR A 64 11.17 8.50 4.21
C THR A 64 11.12 10.00 3.91
N THR A 65 10.78 10.35 2.68
CA THR A 65 10.49 11.72 2.28
C THR A 65 9.03 12.04 2.62
N ILE A 66 8.80 13.19 3.24
CA ILE A 66 7.43 13.70 3.43
C ILE A 66 6.95 14.31 2.12
N GLY A 67 5.86 13.78 1.57
CA GLY A 67 5.35 14.20 0.27
C GLY A 67 4.07 13.49 -0.14
N ASP A 68 3.57 13.88 -1.31
CA ASP A 68 2.29 13.41 -1.86
C ASP A 68 2.55 12.46 -3.04
N ALA A 69 1.96 11.25 -2.98
CA ALA A 69 2.03 10.27 -4.04
C ALA A 69 1.38 10.73 -5.37
N LEU A 70 0.55 11.78 -5.32
CA LEU A 70 0.02 12.44 -6.52
C LEU A 70 1.04 13.39 -7.18
N ASN A 71 2.08 13.79 -6.44
CA ASN A 71 3.14 14.67 -6.93
C ASN A 71 4.49 14.29 -6.29
N PRO A 72 5.03 13.11 -6.60
CA PRO A 72 6.27 12.62 -6.00
C PRO A 72 7.47 13.50 -6.41
N PRO A 73 8.46 13.74 -5.51
CA PRO A 73 9.53 14.71 -5.75
C PRO A 73 10.68 14.16 -6.63
N TRP A 74 10.56 12.99 -7.21
CA TRP A 74 11.58 12.40 -8.07
C TRP A 74 11.26 12.54 -9.55
N GLY A 75 12.30 12.58 -10.35
CA GLY A 75 12.19 12.57 -11.81
C GLY A 75 11.87 11.17 -12.38
N PRO A 76 11.56 11.08 -13.68
CA PRO A 76 11.29 9.81 -14.33
C PRO A 76 12.53 8.88 -14.31
N ASN A 77 12.28 7.58 -14.34
CA ASN A 77 13.30 6.52 -14.40
C ASN A 77 14.31 6.57 -13.24
N THR A 78 13.86 6.88 -12.02
CA THR A 78 14.70 6.99 -10.83
C THR A 78 14.86 5.66 -10.08
N PHE A 79 13.88 4.77 -10.21
CA PHE A 79 13.83 3.53 -9.43
C PHE A 79 13.72 2.30 -10.32
N ASP A 80 14.43 1.22 -9.96
CA ASP A 80 14.36 -0.08 -10.65
C ASP A 80 13.15 -0.90 -10.18
N ALA A 81 12.69 -0.61 -8.97
CA ALA A 81 11.47 -1.22 -8.45
C ALA A 81 10.60 -0.22 -7.70
N ILE A 82 9.31 -0.40 -7.83
CA ILE A 82 8.29 0.16 -6.93
C ILE A 82 7.70 -1.01 -6.16
N VAL A 83 7.77 -0.97 -4.83
CA VAL A 83 7.23 -2.02 -3.95
C VAL A 83 6.32 -1.35 -2.95
N THR A 84 5.02 -1.63 -3.01
CA THR A 84 4.06 -0.84 -2.25
C THR A 84 2.82 -1.60 -1.79
N SER A 85 2.21 -1.09 -0.73
CA SER A 85 0.93 -1.52 -0.20
C SER A 85 0.06 -0.30 0.12
N PRO A 86 -0.70 0.21 -0.85
CA PRO A 86 -1.58 1.35 -0.64
C PRO A 86 -2.71 0.99 0.34
N THR A 87 -3.49 1.97 0.75
CA THR A 87 -4.70 1.71 1.54
C THR A 87 -5.69 0.85 0.75
N TYR A 88 -6.43 -0.04 1.43
CA TYR A 88 -7.32 -1.00 0.76
C TYR A 88 -8.78 -0.51 0.63
N GLY A 89 -9.05 0.75 1.02
CA GLY A 89 -10.42 1.30 1.04
C GLY A 89 -11.37 0.57 1.99
N ASN A 90 -10.82 -0.15 2.96
CA ASN A 90 -11.55 -0.95 3.95
C ASN A 90 -12.01 -0.09 5.16
N ARG A 91 -12.41 -0.75 6.25
CA ARG A 91 -12.85 -0.10 7.48
C ARG A 91 -11.83 0.85 8.14
N LEU A 92 -10.54 0.74 7.81
CA LEU A 92 -9.52 1.65 8.32
C LEU A 92 -9.71 3.09 7.81
N ALA A 93 -10.44 3.25 6.69
CA ALA A 93 -10.83 4.55 6.16
C ALA A 93 -12.12 5.12 6.77
N ASP A 94 -12.69 4.47 7.80
CA ASP A 94 -13.90 4.95 8.47
C ASP A 94 -13.64 6.24 9.25
N HIS A 95 -14.70 6.99 9.50
CA HIS A 95 -14.65 8.18 10.32
C HIS A 95 -14.26 7.86 11.77
N TYR A 96 -13.74 8.87 12.46
CA TYR A 96 -13.34 8.82 13.85
C TYR A 96 -14.47 8.35 14.80
N LYS A 97 -15.72 8.71 14.50
CA LYS A 97 -16.91 8.28 15.24
C LYS A 97 -17.65 7.23 14.42
N ALA A 98 -17.65 5.99 14.88
CA ALA A 98 -18.55 4.99 14.36
C ALA A 98 -20.01 5.34 14.71
N LYS A 99 -20.98 4.94 13.84
CA LYS A 99 -22.42 5.19 14.08
C LYS A 99 -22.93 4.56 15.38
N ASP A 100 -22.28 3.50 15.84
CA ASP A 100 -22.58 2.77 17.09
C ASP A 100 -21.81 3.28 18.30
N GLY A 101 -21.11 4.43 18.19
CA GLY A 101 -20.29 4.99 19.26
C GLY A 101 -19.01 4.22 19.59
N SER A 102 -18.74 3.10 18.94
CA SER A 102 -17.54 2.30 19.17
C SER A 102 -16.30 3.00 18.64
N ARG A 103 -15.19 2.91 19.36
CA ARG A 103 -13.87 3.37 18.91
C ARG A 103 -13.27 2.30 17.99
N ARG A 104 -13.49 2.42 16.70
CA ARG A 104 -12.85 1.54 15.72
C ARG A 104 -11.44 2.03 15.42
N ARG A 105 -10.48 1.13 15.35
CA ARG A 105 -9.15 1.46 14.83
C ARG A 105 -9.29 1.87 13.36
N SER A 106 -9.08 3.15 13.08
CA SER A 106 -9.02 3.72 11.74
C SER A 106 -7.76 4.56 11.62
N TYR A 107 -7.40 4.97 10.42
CA TYR A 107 -6.26 5.87 10.20
C TYR A 107 -6.41 7.15 11.02
N ARG A 108 -7.59 7.79 11.01
CA ARG A 108 -7.89 8.99 11.80
C ARG A 108 -7.78 8.75 13.31
N HIS A 109 -8.28 7.62 13.77
CA HIS A 109 -8.20 7.28 15.19
C HIS A 109 -6.74 7.07 15.62
N SER A 110 -5.94 6.44 14.79
CA SER A 110 -4.51 6.20 15.06
C SER A 110 -3.69 7.48 15.05
N LEU A 111 -4.02 8.42 14.17
CA LEU A 111 -3.35 9.72 14.07
C LEU A 111 -3.85 10.71 15.14
N GLY A 112 -5.08 10.54 15.64
CA GLY A 112 -5.69 11.44 16.63
C GLY A 112 -6.23 12.75 16.03
N ARG A 113 -6.18 12.91 14.72
CA ARG A 113 -6.66 14.07 13.95
C ARG A 113 -7.16 13.66 12.56
N ASP A 114 -7.72 14.59 11.82
CA ASP A 114 -8.02 14.37 10.40
C ASP A 114 -6.74 14.16 9.59
N LEU A 115 -6.82 13.24 8.64
CA LEU A 115 -5.77 12.96 7.68
C LEU A 115 -5.63 14.11 6.68
N HIS A 116 -4.44 14.25 6.09
CA HIS A 116 -4.20 15.17 4.98
C HIS A 116 -5.27 15.00 3.88
N PRO A 117 -5.73 16.08 3.23
CA PRO A 117 -6.77 15.99 2.17
C PRO A 117 -6.48 14.96 1.09
N ASN A 118 -5.24 14.81 0.66
CA ASN A 118 -4.78 13.85 -0.34
C ASN A 118 -4.36 12.49 0.24
N ASN A 119 -4.65 12.20 1.52
CA ASN A 119 -4.35 10.89 2.07
C ASN A 119 -5.43 9.87 1.66
N SER A 120 -5.02 8.82 0.94
CA SER A 120 -5.91 7.73 0.51
C SER A 120 -6.58 6.98 1.66
N GLY A 121 -6.05 7.07 2.88
CA GLY A 121 -6.64 6.54 4.11
C GLY A 121 -7.99 7.16 4.47
N ARG A 122 -8.39 8.26 3.82
CA ARG A 122 -9.74 8.86 3.95
C ARG A 122 -10.77 8.20 3.05
N LEU A 123 -10.34 7.40 2.08
CA LEU A 123 -11.16 6.92 0.98
C LEU A 123 -11.59 5.48 1.23
N GLN A 124 -12.89 5.28 1.39
CA GLN A 124 -13.49 3.96 1.34
C GLN A 124 -13.55 3.45 -0.11
N TRP A 125 -13.56 2.14 -0.28
CA TRP A 125 -13.74 1.53 -1.60
C TRP A 125 -14.94 2.09 -2.34
N GLY A 126 -14.70 2.62 -3.53
CA GLY A 126 -15.72 3.28 -4.35
C GLY A 126 -15.09 4.13 -5.45
N LYS A 127 -15.88 5.03 -6.06
CA LYS A 127 -15.42 5.86 -7.19
C LYS A 127 -14.24 6.75 -6.80
N LYS A 128 -14.31 7.44 -5.64
CA LYS A 128 -13.24 8.36 -5.19
C LYS A 128 -11.92 7.63 -4.93
N TYR A 129 -11.96 6.43 -4.33
CA TYR A 129 -10.79 5.58 -4.14
C TYR A 129 -10.14 5.23 -5.48
N ARG A 130 -10.94 4.81 -6.46
CA ARG A 130 -10.43 4.41 -7.77
C ARG A 130 -9.84 5.58 -8.55
N VAL A 131 -10.50 6.75 -8.55
CA VAL A 131 -9.96 7.96 -9.17
C VAL A 131 -8.61 8.32 -8.56
N PHE A 132 -8.52 8.41 -7.23
CA PHE A 132 -7.27 8.69 -6.54
C PHE A 132 -6.12 7.75 -6.96
N HIS A 133 -6.39 6.44 -6.98
CA HIS A 133 -5.31 5.48 -7.29
C HIS A 133 -4.95 5.46 -8.79
N VAL A 134 -5.87 5.80 -9.69
CA VAL A 134 -5.51 6.04 -11.11
C VAL A 134 -4.56 7.23 -11.23
N GLU A 135 -4.85 8.33 -10.56
CA GLU A 135 -3.99 9.51 -10.55
C GLU A 135 -2.64 9.22 -9.90
N ALA A 136 -2.62 8.56 -8.74
CA ALA A 136 -1.39 8.18 -8.05
C ALA A 136 -0.52 7.24 -8.91
N TRP A 137 -1.10 6.18 -9.52
CA TRP A 137 -0.35 5.32 -10.41
C TRP A 137 0.18 6.08 -11.63
N GLY A 138 -0.61 7.03 -12.17
CA GLY A 138 -0.16 7.91 -13.26
C GLY A 138 1.04 8.76 -12.90
N ALA A 139 1.14 9.24 -11.66
CA ALA A 139 2.28 9.99 -11.15
C ALA A 139 3.50 9.12 -10.80
N ILE A 140 3.26 7.89 -10.32
CA ILE A 140 4.29 6.98 -9.80
C ILE A 140 4.96 6.16 -10.92
N LEU A 141 4.19 5.64 -11.89
CA LEU A 141 4.73 4.76 -12.94
C LEU A 141 5.84 5.39 -13.80
N PRO A 142 5.84 6.71 -14.09
CA PRO A 142 6.97 7.35 -14.74
C PRO A 142 8.29 7.25 -13.99
N LEU A 143 8.28 7.14 -12.65
CA LEU A 143 9.48 7.02 -11.82
C LEU A 143 10.21 5.70 -12.00
N LEU A 144 9.49 4.66 -12.45
CA LEU A 144 10.02 3.33 -12.69
C LEU A 144 10.82 3.33 -13.99
N THR A 145 12.02 2.75 -13.98
CA THR A 145 12.86 2.57 -15.18
C THR A 145 12.19 1.66 -16.21
N PRO A 146 12.49 1.78 -17.51
CA PRO A 146 12.14 0.75 -18.48
C PRO A 146 12.69 -0.62 -18.05
N GLY A 147 11.88 -1.67 -18.16
CA GLY A 147 12.24 -2.99 -17.64
C GLY A 147 12.17 -3.13 -16.10
N GLY A 148 11.90 -2.05 -15.37
CA GLY A 148 11.75 -2.08 -13.93
C GLY A 148 10.50 -2.84 -13.47
N VAL A 149 10.45 -3.21 -12.20
CA VAL A 149 9.37 -4.01 -11.63
C VAL A 149 8.45 -3.21 -10.71
N PHE A 150 7.15 -3.47 -10.79
CA PHE A 150 6.15 -2.95 -9.88
C PHE A 150 5.59 -4.11 -9.04
N VAL A 151 5.76 -4.04 -7.74
CA VAL A 151 5.29 -5.07 -6.79
C VAL A 151 4.19 -4.47 -5.93
N LEU A 152 2.99 -5.01 -6.06
CA LEU A 152 1.82 -4.57 -5.32
C LEU A 152 1.41 -5.60 -4.28
N ASN A 153 1.39 -5.22 -3.01
CA ASN A 153 0.71 -5.96 -1.95
C ASN A 153 -0.67 -5.35 -1.71
N ILE A 154 -1.71 -6.16 -1.80
CA ILE A 154 -3.10 -5.68 -1.68
C ILE A 154 -4.03 -6.77 -1.19
N ALA A 155 -5.04 -6.43 -0.41
CA ALA A 155 -6.07 -7.34 0.03
C ALA A 155 -7.47 -6.89 -0.38
N ASP A 156 -8.32 -7.87 -0.67
CA ASP A 156 -9.75 -7.67 -0.72
C ASP A 156 -10.33 -7.58 0.70
N HIS A 157 -11.54 -7.08 0.83
CA HIS A 157 -12.23 -7.03 2.10
C HIS A 157 -13.73 -7.30 1.96
N ILE A 158 -14.38 -7.60 3.07
CA ILE A 158 -15.84 -7.78 3.12
C ILE A 158 -16.49 -6.48 3.57
N ARG A 159 -17.48 -6.01 2.83
CA ARG A 159 -18.31 -4.88 3.18
C ARG A 159 -19.76 -5.18 2.84
N ASN A 160 -20.69 -4.94 3.77
CA ASN A 160 -22.11 -5.26 3.61
C ASN A 160 -22.30 -6.71 3.13
N TRP A 161 -21.60 -7.66 3.79
CA TRP A 161 -21.64 -9.12 3.49
C TRP A 161 -21.15 -9.50 2.08
N LYS A 162 -20.57 -8.56 1.34
CA LYS A 162 -20.08 -8.76 -0.02
C LYS A 162 -18.58 -8.52 -0.09
N ARG A 163 -17.87 -9.39 -0.82
CA ARG A 163 -16.46 -9.22 -1.13
C ARG A 163 -16.28 -8.03 -2.07
N GLN A 164 -15.37 -7.14 -1.71
CA GLN A 164 -14.90 -6.05 -2.54
C GLN A 164 -13.60 -6.49 -3.20
N PHE A 165 -13.62 -6.58 -4.53
CA PHE A 165 -12.50 -7.08 -5.34
C PHE A 165 -11.48 -5.97 -5.62
N VAL A 166 -10.85 -5.47 -4.57
CA VAL A 166 -9.85 -4.39 -4.65
C VAL A 166 -8.62 -4.85 -5.42
N SER A 167 -8.14 -6.08 -5.13
CA SER A 167 -6.98 -6.68 -5.79
C SER A 167 -7.16 -6.81 -7.30
N ARG A 168 -8.32 -7.30 -7.73
CA ARG A 168 -8.65 -7.45 -9.14
C ARG A 168 -8.68 -6.11 -9.86
N TRP A 169 -9.29 -5.10 -9.25
CA TRP A 169 -9.34 -3.77 -9.84
C TRP A 169 -7.95 -3.16 -10.03
N HIS A 170 -7.08 -3.25 -9.02
CA HIS A 170 -5.71 -2.77 -9.16
C HIS A 170 -4.95 -3.53 -10.26
N PHE A 171 -5.11 -4.86 -10.33
CA PHE A 171 -4.50 -5.67 -11.38
C PHE A 171 -4.93 -5.18 -12.77
N GLU A 172 -6.23 -5.06 -13.01
CA GLU A 172 -6.80 -4.62 -14.29
C GLU A 172 -6.34 -3.18 -14.62
N THR A 173 -6.30 -2.30 -13.63
CA THR A 173 -5.85 -0.90 -13.79
C THR A 173 -4.38 -0.82 -14.17
N LEU A 174 -3.49 -1.53 -13.49
CA LEU A 174 -2.06 -1.51 -13.78
C LEU A 174 -1.75 -2.11 -15.16
N CYS A 175 -2.45 -3.17 -15.54
CA CYS A 175 -2.36 -3.71 -16.91
C CYS A 175 -2.84 -2.69 -17.95
N ALA A 176 -3.95 -2.01 -17.71
CA ALA A 176 -4.47 -0.97 -18.61
C ALA A 176 -3.53 0.25 -18.71
N MET A 177 -2.70 0.48 -17.70
CA MET A 177 -1.65 1.51 -17.69
C MET A 177 -0.32 1.05 -18.34
N GLY A 178 -0.29 -0.12 -18.98
CA GLY A 178 0.83 -0.60 -19.77
C GLY A 178 1.82 -1.51 -19.03
N LEU A 179 1.52 -1.91 -17.79
CA LEU A 179 2.36 -2.91 -17.12
C LEU A 179 2.01 -4.32 -17.55
N THR A 180 3.03 -5.15 -17.73
CA THR A 180 2.88 -6.58 -18.03
C THR A 180 2.91 -7.41 -16.76
N PRO A 181 1.87 -8.20 -16.44
CA PRO A 181 1.87 -9.03 -15.25
C PRO A 181 2.83 -10.22 -15.39
N GLU A 182 3.65 -10.49 -14.37
CA GLU A 182 4.61 -11.61 -14.37
C GLU A 182 4.25 -12.70 -13.37
N ARG A 183 3.91 -12.34 -12.14
CA ARG A 183 3.64 -13.28 -11.06
C ARG A 183 2.57 -12.76 -10.11
N GLY A 184 1.86 -13.69 -9.46
CA GLY A 184 0.95 -13.39 -8.37
C GLY A 184 0.94 -14.51 -7.34
N ARG A 185 0.97 -14.17 -6.06
CA ARG A 185 0.90 -15.11 -4.94
C ARG A 185 -0.15 -14.66 -3.93
N LYS A 186 -0.94 -15.60 -3.43
CA LYS A 186 -1.72 -15.41 -2.20
C LYS A 186 -0.83 -15.75 -1.02
N VAL A 187 -0.70 -14.81 -0.10
CA VAL A 187 0.06 -15.00 1.14
C VAL A 187 -0.93 -15.00 2.29
N VAL A 188 -0.97 -16.11 3.03
CA VAL A 188 -1.83 -16.21 4.22
C VAL A 188 -1.29 -15.24 5.27
N THR A 189 -2.14 -14.33 5.72
CA THR A 189 -1.79 -13.34 6.73
C THR A 189 -2.61 -13.54 7.99
N PRO A 190 -2.00 -13.48 9.19
CA PRO A 190 -2.74 -13.53 10.43
C PRO A 190 -3.60 -12.27 10.55
N GLY A 191 -4.90 -12.39 10.33
CA GLY A 191 -5.85 -11.29 10.47
C GLY A 191 -6.61 -11.37 11.79
N LEU A 192 -6.91 -10.22 12.39
CA LEU A 192 -7.90 -10.15 13.48
C LEU A 192 -9.27 -10.57 12.94
N ARG A 193 -9.80 -11.67 13.47
CA ARG A 193 -11.10 -12.22 13.06
C ARG A 193 -12.20 -11.84 14.04
N ASP A 194 -12.30 -10.54 14.36
CA ASP A 194 -13.33 -10.01 15.27
C ASP A 194 -14.49 -9.37 14.50
N GLY A 195 -15.68 -9.32 15.12
CA GLY A 195 -16.89 -8.68 14.61
C GLY A 195 -17.81 -9.60 13.80
N GLU A 196 -18.96 -9.08 13.41
CA GLU A 196 -20.08 -9.82 12.78
C GLU A 196 -19.68 -10.61 11.53
N ASN A 197 -18.75 -10.12 10.73
CA ASN A 197 -18.30 -10.74 9.47
C ASN A 197 -17.05 -11.61 9.64
N ARG A 198 -16.70 -12.05 10.85
CA ARG A 198 -15.46 -12.76 11.13
C ARG A 198 -15.23 -14.00 10.28
N GLU A 199 -16.28 -14.74 9.98
CA GLU A 199 -16.23 -15.97 9.20
C GLU A 199 -16.00 -15.74 7.71
N LEU A 200 -16.43 -14.58 7.20
CA LEU A 200 -16.27 -14.19 5.80
C LEU A 200 -14.94 -13.46 5.54
N ARG A 201 -14.18 -13.13 6.60
CA ARG A 201 -12.94 -12.35 6.42
C ARG A 201 -11.91 -13.11 5.61
N ILE A 202 -11.29 -12.36 4.72
CA ILE A 202 -10.22 -12.86 3.86
C ILE A 202 -8.95 -12.93 4.70
N GLY A 203 -8.41 -14.15 4.86
CA GLY A 203 -7.21 -14.44 5.65
C GLY A 203 -5.92 -14.45 4.82
N TYR A 204 -5.87 -13.71 3.72
CA TYR A 204 -4.70 -13.63 2.86
C TYR A 204 -4.65 -12.28 2.13
N GLU A 205 -3.48 -11.94 1.68
CA GLU A 205 -3.21 -10.82 0.80
C GLU A 205 -2.64 -11.32 -0.53
N TYR A 206 -2.74 -10.50 -1.56
CA TYR A 206 -2.10 -10.77 -2.84
C TYR A 206 -0.82 -9.97 -2.94
N VAL A 207 0.26 -10.61 -3.34
CA VAL A 207 1.47 -9.96 -3.82
C VAL A 207 1.55 -10.21 -5.32
N MET A 208 1.56 -9.14 -6.09
CA MET A 208 1.54 -9.19 -7.56
C MET A 208 2.74 -8.44 -8.12
N LYS A 209 3.45 -9.07 -9.06
CA LYS A 209 4.60 -8.50 -9.76
C LYS A 209 4.22 -8.19 -11.21
N PHE A 210 4.57 -6.99 -11.61
CA PHE A 210 4.43 -6.50 -12.98
C PHE A 210 5.77 -5.96 -13.47
N ARG A 211 5.92 -5.87 -14.79
CA ARG A 211 7.05 -5.25 -15.46
C ARG A 211 6.61 -4.06 -16.28
N LYS A 212 7.40 -2.97 -16.22
CA LYS A 212 7.27 -1.84 -17.12
C LYS A 212 7.95 -2.19 -18.45
N ASN A 213 7.23 -2.07 -19.55
CA ASN A 213 7.74 -2.28 -20.90
C ASN A 213 8.66 -1.15 -21.34
#